data_55291290b9937f260187b892ce3d95e2
#
_entry.id   55291290b9937f260187b892ce3d95e2
#
_cell.length_a   1.000
_cell.length_b   1.000
_cell.length_c   1.000
_cell.angle_alpha   90.00
_cell.angle_beta   90.00
_cell.angle_gamma   90.00
#
_symmetry.space_group_name_H-M   'P 1'
#
loop_
_entity.id
_entity.type
_entity.pdbx_description
1 polymer ?
#
loop_
_entity_poly.entity_id
_entity_poly.type
_entity_poly.pdbx_seq_one_letter_code
_entity_poly.pdbx_strand_id
1 'polypeptide(L)'
;MIKGKQSIAFKASPYIEESASVVGKKEGEGPLGSRFDMVGLDDMFGEDTWEKAESSMQKEACQLALGKAHLTAGAIRYLFGGDLLRQGVATSLGVEQLQIPMFGLYGACSTSGEALALASMCVAAGYGERMLVVTSSHFGSAEKEFRFPLSYANQRPLSAQWTVTGSGAFIVGKNRSHVRITGVTVGKIVDYGLKDSQNMGACMAPAACDTIIQNQEDFERKEEDYDRIITGDLGYVGQSILFDLMREKEYDIKERHMDCGMTIFDQSRQDTHAGGSGCGCAAATLSAYILPAIASGEWKRVLFVPTGALMSTVSYNEGASIPGIAHGIVLEHC
;
A
#
# COMPACT_ATOMS: atom_id res chain seq x y z
N MET A 1 -13.45 -17.96 7.16
CA MET A 1 -12.96 -19.33 7.59
C MET A 1 -11.45 -19.27 7.59
N ILE A 2 -10.83 -19.87 8.59
CA ILE A 2 -9.38 -20.06 8.60
C ILE A 2 -9.00 -20.92 7.39
N LYS A 3 -7.96 -20.51 6.69
CA LYS A 3 -7.33 -21.25 5.58
C LYS A 3 -5.84 -21.41 5.90
N GLY A 4 -5.36 -22.63 5.87
CA GLY A 4 -3.97 -22.99 6.14
C GLY A 4 -3.40 -22.34 7.39
N LYS A 5 -2.20 -21.71 7.26
CA LYS A 5 -1.44 -21.18 8.41
C LYS A 5 -1.67 -19.68 8.68
N GLN A 6 -1.83 -18.85 7.62
CA GLN A 6 -1.83 -17.40 7.72
C GLN A 6 -3.04 -16.73 7.08
N SER A 7 -3.91 -17.52 6.38
CA SER A 7 -4.96 -16.95 5.54
C SER A 7 -6.36 -17.09 6.13
N ILE A 8 -7.23 -16.19 5.72
CA ILE A 8 -8.65 -16.17 6.04
C ILE A 8 -9.44 -16.03 4.74
N ALA A 9 -10.37 -16.96 4.47
CA ALA A 9 -11.37 -16.81 3.41
C ALA A 9 -12.68 -16.29 4.02
N PHE A 10 -13.24 -15.25 3.43
CA PHE A 10 -14.48 -14.66 3.90
C PHE A 10 -15.70 -15.40 3.34
N LYS A 11 -16.61 -15.87 4.21
CA LYS A 11 -17.89 -16.46 3.80
C LYS A 11 -18.85 -15.40 3.24
N ALA A 12 -18.90 -14.24 3.90
CA ALA A 12 -19.54 -13.03 3.45
C ALA A 12 -18.44 -12.04 3.08
N SER A 13 -18.05 -12.04 1.82
CA SER A 13 -16.96 -11.20 1.32
C SER A 13 -17.34 -9.73 1.44
N PRO A 14 -16.51 -8.89 2.06
CA PRO A 14 -16.63 -7.45 1.96
C PRO A 14 -16.36 -6.96 0.55
N TYR A 15 -16.85 -5.77 0.25
CA TYR A 15 -16.64 -5.09 -1.01
C TYR A 15 -15.83 -3.82 -0.80
N ILE A 16 -15.07 -3.39 -1.80
CA ILE A 16 -14.60 -2.02 -1.89
C ILE A 16 -15.74 -1.23 -2.54
N GLU A 17 -16.55 -0.55 -1.72
CA GLU A 17 -17.73 0.18 -2.19
C GLU A 17 -17.32 1.41 -3.01
N GLU A 18 -16.24 2.09 -2.62
CA GLU A 18 -15.66 3.23 -3.32
C GLU A 18 -14.20 3.45 -2.91
N SER A 19 -13.47 4.20 -3.72
CA SER A 19 -12.09 4.61 -3.43
C SER A 19 -11.76 5.97 -4.01
N ALA A 20 -10.72 6.62 -3.48
CA ALA A 20 -10.16 7.84 -4.03
C ALA A 20 -8.65 7.87 -3.87
N SER A 21 -7.99 8.60 -4.77
CA SER A 21 -6.55 8.81 -4.82
C SER A 21 -6.21 10.27 -4.97
N VAL A 22 -5.28 10.74 -4.14
CA VAL A 22 -4.72 12.09 -4.19
C VAL A 22 -3.20 11.96 -4.28
N VAL A 23 -2.56 12.65 -5.22
CA VAL A 23 -1.10 12.53 -5.42
C VAL A 23 -0.45 13.88 -5.65
N GLY A 24 0.88 13.92 -5.49
CA GLY A 24 1.70 15.08 -5.77
C GLY A 24 1.92 15.30 -7.27
N LYS A 25 2.57 16.41 -7.59
CA LYS A 25 2.84 16.81 -8.98
C LYS A 25 3.68 15.79 -9.74
N LYS A 26 4.72 15.24 -9.12
CA LYS A 26 5.62 14.26 -9.75
C LYS A 26 4.88 12.98 -10.16
N GLU A 27 3.99 12.49 -9.32
CA GLU A 27 3.13 11.35 -9.59
C GLU A 27 2.12 11.65 -10.70
N GLY A 28 1.59 12.87 -10.70
CA GLY A 28 0.70 13.37 -11.76
C GLY A 28 1.36 13.47 -13.14
N GLU A 29 2.68 13.62 -13.18
CA GLU A 29 3.48 13.60 -14.42
C GLU A 29 3.85 12.17 -14.88
N GLY A 30 3.53 11.17 -14.08
CA GLY A 30 3.78 9.76 -14.35
C GLY A 30 2.72 9.10 -15.25
N PRO A 31 2.89 7.80 -15.56
CA PRO A 31 2.00 7.06 -16.46
C PRO A 31 0.53 7.02 -16.02
N LEU A 32 0.29 7.13 -14.72
CA LEU A 32 -1.06 7.10 -14.14
C LEU A 32 -1.67 8.49 -13.90
N GLY A 33 -1.00 9.57 -14.29
CA GLY A 33 -1.38 10.95 -13.95
C GLY A 33 -2.83 11.31 -14.22
N SER A 34 -3.38 10.89 -15.37
CA SER A 34 -4.77 11.14 -15.76
C SER A 34 -5.81 10.24 -15.05
N ARG A 35 -5.37 9.30 -14.23
CA ARG A 35 -6.23 8.33 -13.54
C ARG A 35 -6.46 8.66 -12.07
N PHE A 36 -5.63 9.53 -11.49
CA PHE A 36 -5.81 9.96 -10.11
C PHE A 36 -7.01 10.89 -9.97
N ASP A 37 -7.75 10.78 -8.86
CA ASP A 37 -8.91 11.63 -8.61
C ASP A 37 -8.48 13.10 -8.40
N MET A 38 -7.31 13.32 -7.80
CA MET A 38 -6.73 14.65 -7.60
C MET A 38 -5.20 14.62 -7.73
N VAL A 39 -4.66 15.60 -8.43
CA VAL A 39 -3.21 15.87 -8.51
C VAL A 39 -2.95 17.24 -7.92
N GLY A 40 -2.06 17.32 -6.92
CA GLY A 40 -1.64 18.59 -6.31
C GLY A 40 -0.92 19.48 -7.32
N LEU A 41 -1.11 20.79 -7.21
CA LEU A 41 -0.39 21.79 -8.02
C LEU A 41 1.10 21.81 -7.64
N ASP A 42 1.39 21.55 -6.39
CA ASP A 42 2.71 21.37 -5.81
C ASP A 42 2.65 20.32 -4.70
N ASP A 43 3.79 20.01 -4.08
CA ASP A 43 3.88 18.98 -3.03
C ASP A 43 3.53 19.52 -1.63
N MET A 44 3.16 20.80 -1.51
CA MET A 44 2.79 21.43 -0.25
C MET A 44 1.29 21.41 0.03
N PHE A 45 0.44 21.19 -0.98
CA PHE A 45 -1.02 21.16 -0.84
C PHE A 45 -1.60 22.38 -0.09
N GLY A 46 -0.96 23.54 -0.27
CA GLY A 46 -1.36 24.80 0.39
C GLY A 46 -0.92 24.94 1.84
N GLU A 47 -0.14 24.01 2.36
CA GLU A 47 0.36 23.97 3.73
C GLU A 47 1.77 24.57 3.86
N ASP A 48 2.24 24.77 5.09
CA ASP A 48 3.54 25.37 5.41
C ASP A 48 4.62 24.34 5.80
N THR A 49 4.22 23.08 6.02
CA THR A 49 5.14 21.97 6.33
C THR A 49 4.74 20.70 5.56
N TRP A 50 5.70 19.82 5.30
CA TRP A 50 5.45 18.55 4.60
C TRP A 50 4.53 17.60 5.37
N GLU A 51 4.64 17.59 6.70
CA GLU A 51 3.77 16.77 7.56
C GLU A 51 2.30 17.23 7.47
N LYS A 52 2.06 18.53 7.43
CA LYS A 52 0.71 19.08 7.20
C LYS A 52 0.24 18.84 5.78
N ALA A 53 1.13 18.96 4.79
CA ALA A 53 0.82 18.65 3.40
C ALA A 53 0.35 17.18 3.25
N GLU A 54 1.04 16.24 3.89
CA GLU A 54 0.62 14.84 3.93
C GLU A 54 -0.73 14.65 4.63
N SER A 55 -0.96 15.36 5.74
CA SER A 55 -2.24 15.34 6.45
C SER A 55 -3.39 15.87 5.58
N SER A 56 -3.18 17.00 4.88
CA SER A 56 -4.16 17.56 3.96
C SER A 56 -4.48 16.58 2.82
N MET A 57 -3.48 15.92 2.26
CA MET A 57 -3.65 14.91 1.22
C MET A 57 -4.48 13.72 1.69
N GLN A 58 -4.28 13.21 2.92
CA GLN A 58 -5.12 12.18 3.52
C GLN A 58 -6.56 12.63 3.71
N LYS A 59 -6.75 13.84 4.23
CA LYS A 59 -8.06 14.45 4.42
C LYS A 59 -8.83 14.51 3.10
N GLU A 60 -8.20 15.03 2.04
CA GLU A 60 -8.80 15.12 0.71
C GLU A 60 -9.16 13.74 0.15
N ALA A 61 -8.29 12.74 0.28
CA ALA A 61 -8.58 11.38 -0.17
C ALA A 61 -9.83 10.80 0.55
N CYS A 62 -9.93 10.99 1.88
CA CYS A 62 -11.10 10.56 2.64
C CYS A 62 -12.38 11.29 2.19
N GLN A 63 -12.31 12.61 2.01
CA GLN A 63 -13.46 13.42 1.60
C GLN A 63 -13.92 13.04 0.18
N LEU A 64 -13.00 12.83 -0.74
CA LEU A 64 -13.30 12.38 -2.11
C LEU A 64 -13.95 10.99 -2.09
N ALA A 65 -13.42 10.02 -1.34
CA ALA A 65 -14.00 8.69 -1.24
C ALA A 65 -15.42 8.72 -0.67
N LEU A 66 -15.64 9.47 0.42
CA LEU A 66 -16.97 9.67 1.01
C LEU A 66 -17.91 10.38 0.04
N GLY A 67 -17.44 11.43 -0.64
CA GLY A 67 -18.22 12.19 -1.62
C GLY A 67 -18.68 11.35 -2.81
N LYS A 68 -17.76 10.56 -3.39
CA LYS A 68 -18.05 9.61 -4.49
C LYS A 68 -19.06 8.54 -4.07
N ALA A 69 -18.98 8.07 -2.82
CA ALA A 69 -19.92 7.12 -2.26
C ALA A 69 -21.27 7.75 -1.82
N HIS A 70 -21.42 9.06 -1.89
CA HIS A 70 -22.56 9.81 -1.34
C HIS A 70 -22.79 9.53 0.16
N LEU A 71 -21.73 9.39 0.93
CA LEU A 71 -21.75 9.09 2.36
C LEU A 71 -21.20 10.27 3.18
N THR A 72 -21.62 10.33 4.44
CA THR A 72 -21.02 11.18 5.46
C THR A 72 -20.15 10.33 6.37
N ALA A 73 -19.26 10.99 7.14
CA ALA A 73 -18.44 10.32 8.14
C ALA A 73 -19.25 9.49 9.15
N GLY A 74 -20.47 9.92 9.49
CA GLY A 74 -21.39 9.18 10.37
C GLY A 74 -21.84 7.81 9.87
N ALA A 75 -21.65 7.51 8.57
CA ALA A 75 -21.94 6.19 8.00
C ALA A 75 -20.81 5.18 8.18
N ILE A 76 -19.64 5.62 8.67
CA ILE A 76 -18.45 4.82 8.87
C ILE A 76 -18.33 4.42 10.34
N ARG A 77 -18.13 3.13 10.60
CA ARG A 77 -18.01 2.62 11.97
C ARG A 77 -16.64 2.85 12.56
N TYR A 78 -15.57 2.49 11.83
CA TYR A 78 -14.19 2.67 12.21
C TYR A 78 -13.35 3.11 11.02
N LEU A 79 -12.28 3.84 11.32
CA LEU A 79 -11.23 4.19 10.39
C LEU A 79 -9.97 3.38 10.74
N PHE A 80 -9.33 2.81 9.72
CA PHE A 80 -8.03 2.17 9.78
C PHE A 80 -7.07 3.00 8.93
N GLY A 81 -6.08 3.61 9.56
CA GLY A 81 -5.19 4.52 8.84
C GLY A 81 -3.77 4.50 9.36
N GLY A 82 -2.86 4.92 8.51
CA GLY A 82 -1.45 5.05 8.84
C GLY A 82 -0.65 5.77 7.77
N ASP A 83 0.54 6.11 8.14
CA ASP A 83 1.56 6.79 7.33
C ASP A 83 2.95 6.27 7.69
N LEU A 84 4.01 6.88 7.14
CA LEU A 84 5.39 6.46 7.41
C LEU A 84 6.02 7.19 8.61
N LEU A 85 5.38 8.22 9.15
CA LEU A 85 5.96 9.07 10.18
C LEU A 85 5.79 8.47 11.56
N ARG A 86 6.66 8.88 12.49
CA ARG A 86 6.56 8.46 13.89
C ARG A 86 5.21 8.87 14.47
N GLN A 87 4.65 7.95 15.24
CA GLN A 87 3.36 8.02 15.90
C GLN A 87 2.16 8.27 14.96
N GLY A 88 2.32 8.11 13.63
CA GLY A 88 1.24 8.33 12.68
C GLY A 88 0.72 9.76 12.68
N VAL A 89 1.65 10.75 12.69
CA VAL A 89 1.28 12.15 12.86
C VAL A 89 0.48 12.71 11.69
N ALA A 90 0.83 12.30 10.46
CA ALA A 90 0.10 12.75 9.27
C ALA A 90 -1.34 12.24 9.30
N THR A 91 -1.54 10.98 9.66
CA THR A 91 -2.87 10.37 9.78
C THR A 91 -3.68 11.03 10.91
N SER A 92 -3.09 11.19 12.09
CA SER A 92 -3.78 11.77 13.25
C SER A 92 -4.35 13.16 12.95
N LEU A 93 -3.54 14.01 12.33
CA LEU A 93 -3.96 15.37 11.95
C LEU A 93 -4.88 15.39 10.72
N GLY A 94 -4.65 14.49 9.76
CA GLY A 94 -5.42 14.42 8.51
C GLY A 94 -6.87 13.99 8.71
N VAL A 95 -7.12 13.05 9.64
CA VAL A 95 -8.47 12.49 9.83
C VAL A 95 -9.21 13.04 11.06
N GLU A 96 -8.57 13.88 11.88
CA GLU A 96 -9.15 14.41 13.11
C GLU A 96 -10.56 14.99 12.90
N GLN A 97 -10.76 15.79 11.86
CA GLN A 97 -12.02 16.45 11.57
C GLN A 97 -13.18 15.50 11.18
N LEU A 98 -12.86 14.27 10.79
CA LEU A 98 -13.88 13.27 10.44
C LEU A 98 -14.60 12.74 11.68
N GLN A 99 -13.99 12.84 12.86
CA GLN A 99 -14.53 12.37 14.16
C GLN A 99 -14.98 10.90 14.12
N ILE A 100 -14.29 10.07 13.32
CA ILE A 100 -14.52 8.62 13.23
C ILE A 100 -13.58 7.92 14.22
N PRO A 101 -14.06 6.98 15.06
CA PRO A 101 -13.18 6.16 15.90
C PRO A 101 -12.12 5.45 15.04
N MET A 102 -10.84 5.60 15.42
CA MET A 102 -9.70 5.22 14.56
C MET A 102 -8.79 4.17 15.21
N PHE A 103 -8.30 3.26 14.39
CA PHE A 103 -7.12 2.44 14.64
C PHE A 103 -5.95 2.99 13.84
N GLY A 104 -4.93 3.52 14.54
CA GLY A 104 -3.65 3.90 13.93
C GLY A 104 -2.79 2.66 13.73
N LEU A 105 -2.32 2.46 12.49
CA LEU A 105 -1.56 1.29 12.07
C LEU A 105 -0.16 1.68 11.62
N TYR A 106 0.78 0.75 11.77
CA TYR A 106 2.14 0.93 11.27
C TYR A 106 2.75 -0.39 10.80
N GLY A 107 2.68 -0.63 9.51
CA GLY A 107 3.38 -1.70 8.79
C GLY A 107 4.39 -1.15 7.77
N ALA A 108 4.93 0.05 8.00
CA ALA A 108 5.70 0.81 7.01
C ALA A 108 4.92 0.91 5.68
N CYS A 109 5.56 0.66 4.53
CA CYS A 109 4.89 0.73 3.23
C CYS A 109 3.75 -0.30 3.06
N SER A 110 3.70 -1.38 3.87
CA SER A 110 2.62 -2.39 3.83
C SER A 110 1.33 -1.98 4.54
N THR A 111 1.30 -0.82 5.20
CA THR A 111 0.16 -0.36 6.02
C THR A 111 -1.17 -0.37 5.26
N SER A 112 -1.17 -0.14 3.94
CA SER A 112 -2.39 -0.23 3.13
C SER A 112 -2.97 -1.65 3.09
N GLY A 113 -2.13 -2.67 3.02
CA GLY A 113 -2.54 -4.08 3.10
C GLY A 113 -3.02 -4.47 4.48
N GLU A 114 -2.31 -4.04 5.53
CA GLU A 114 -2.71 -4.24 6.92
C GLU A 114 -4.10 -3.64 7.19
N ALA A 115 -4.31 -2.38 6.79
CA ALA A 115 -5.56 -1.67 6.99
C ALA A 115 -6.73 -2.31 6.22
N LEU A 116 -6.53 -2.70 4.95
CA LEU A 116 -7.53 -3.40 4.15
C LEU A 116 -7.88 -4.77 4.75
N ALA A 117 -6.88 -5.52 5.25
CA ALA A 117 -7.11 -6.81 5.90
C ALA A 117 -7.98 -6.64 7.16
N LEU A 118 -7.61 -5.74 8.06
CA LEU A 118 -8.34 -5.48 9.30
C LEU A 118 -9.76 -4.95 9.05
N ALA A 119 -9.92 -3.99 8.14
CA ALA A 119 -11.23 -3.47 7.74
C ALA A 119 -12.14 -4.59 7.21
N SER A 120 -11.58 -5.46 6.34
CA SER A 120 -12.31 -6.59 5.78
C SER A 120 -12.72 -7.62 6.84
N MET A 121 -11.83 -7.92 7.79
CA MET A 121 -12.12 -8.80 8.92
C MET A 121 -13.24 -8.22 9.79
N CYS A 122 -13.22 -6.92 10.08
CA CYS A 122 -14.26 -6.23 10.86
C CYS A 122 -15.62 -6.27 10.16
N VAL A 123 -15.69 -5.99 8.86
CA VAL A 123 -16.93 -6.06 8.08
C VAL A 123 -17.47 -7.50 8.04
N ALA A 124 -16.60 -8.47 7.72
CA ALA A 124 -16.98 -9.88 7.62
C ALA A 124 -17.44 -10.49 8.97
N ALA A 125 -16.87 -9.99 10.08
CA ALA A 125 -17.27 -10.37 11.45
C ALA A 125 -18.57 -9.66 11.93
N GLY A 126 -19.04 -8.65 11.20
CA GLY A 126 -20.26 -7.91 11.56
C GLY A 126 -20.05 -6.80 12.60
N TYR A 127 -18.81 -6.37 12.85
CA TYR A 127 -18.50 -5.27 13.78
C TYR A 127 -18.87 -3.88 13.26
N GLY A 128 -19.28 -3.79 12.00
CA GLY A 128 -19.82 -2.60 11.37
C GLY A 128 -20.17 -2.88 9.92
N GLU A 129 -20.95 -1.99 9.32
CA GLU A 129 -21.38 -2.13 7.93
C GLU A 129 -20.35 -1.57 6.97
N ARG A 130 -19.67 -0.48 7.38
CA ARG A 130 -18.63 0.19 6.60
C ARG A 130 -17.46 0.62 7.45
N MET A 131 -16.29 0.45 6.90
CA MET A 131 -15.01 0.93 7.43
C MET A 131 -14.36 1.85 6.41
N LEU A 132 -13.66 2.86 6.88
CA LEU A 132 -12.82 3.73 6.06
C LEU A 132 -11.36 3.31 6.26
N VAL A 133 -10.67 3.08 5.16
CA VAL A 133 -9.22 2.82 5.13
C VAL A 133 -8.55 4.02 4.48
N VAL A 134 -7.45 4.52 5.05
CA VAL A 134 -6.62 5.55 4.42
C VAL A 134 -5.16 5.35 4.76
N THR A 135 -4.31 5.46 3.76
CA THR A 135 -2.85 5.49 3.96
C THR A 135 -2.20 6.50 3.04
N SER A 136 -1.11 7.11 3.50
CA SER A 136 -0.34 8.09 2.75
C SER A 136 1.15 7.93 2.95
N SER A 137 1.89 8.52 2.05
CA SER A 137 3.29 8.87 2.20
C SER A 137 3.57 10.17 1.47
N HIS A 138 4.63 10.87 1.89
CA HIS A 138 5.06 12.11 1.27
C HIS A 138 6.58 12.14 1.19
N PHE A 139 7.14 12.48 0.02
CA PHE A 139 8.59 12.47 -0.18
C PHE A 139 9.33 13.31 0.87
N GLY A 140 8.93 14.57 1.06
CA GLY A 140 9.63 15.48 1.97
C GLY A 140 9.60 15.05 3.42
N SER A 141 8.46 14.60 3.94
CA SER A 141 8.32 14.10 5.32
C SER A 141 9.08 12.79 5.54
N ALA A 142 9.01 11.85 4.58
CA ALA A 142 9.72 10.59 4.66
C ALA A 142 11.24 10.76 4.57
N GLU A 143 11.74 11.62 3.68
CA GLU A 143 13.18 11.89 3.59
C GLU A 143 13.70 12.53 4.89
N LYS A 144 12.94 13.45 5.48
CA LYS A 144 13.27 14.04 6.78
C LYS A 144 13.30 13.02 7.91
N GLU A 145 12.42 12.04 7.89
CA GLU A 145 12.33 10.98 8.89
C GLU A 145 13.45 9.94 8.74
N PHE A 146 13.73 9.47 7.52
CA PHE A 146 14.54 8.28 7.27
C PHE A 146 15.92 8.55 6.70
N ARG A 147 16.17 9.69 6.05
CA ARG A 147 17.42 10.00 5.33
C ARG A 147 18.02 11.34 5.79
N PHE A 148 18.18 11.48 7.09
CA PHE A 148 18.80 12.68 7.66
C PHE A 148 20.34 12.58 7.61
N PRO A 149 21.09 13.66 7.31
CA PRO A 149 20.63 15.03 7.03
C PRO A 149 19.98 15.17 5.64
N LEU A 150 18.90 15.96 5.58
CA LEU A 150 18.07 16.14 4.39
C LEU A 150 18.83 16.71 3.18
N SER A 151 19.91 17.45 3.41
CA SER A 151 20.78 17.99 2.35
C SER A 151 21.41 16.90 1.46
N TYR A 152 21.41 15.64 1.90
CA TYR A 152 21.90 14.51 1.12
C TYR A 152 20.77 13.67 0.48
N ALA A 153 19.51 14.06 0.63
CA ALA A 153 18.38 13.29 0.12
C ALA A 153 18.36 13.09 -1.40
N ASN A 154 19.05 13.98 -2.14
CA ASN A 154 19.24 13.86 -3.59
C ASN A 154 20.39 12.94 -3.99
N GLN A 155 21.26 12.54 -3.05
CA GLN A 155 22.37 11.62 -3.30
C GLN A 155 21.94 10.17 -3.07
N ARG A 156 21.17 9.65 -4.01
CA ARG A 156 20.55 8.31 -3.92
C ARG A 156 21.30 7.33 -4.82
N PRO A 157 21.66 6.11 -4.33
CA PRO A 157 22.17 5.04 -5.19
C PRO A 157 21.08 4.55 -6.16
N LEU A 158 21.46 3.80 -7.19
CA LEU A 158 20.52 3.24 -8.16
C LEU A 158 19.54 2.22 -7.55
N SER A 159 19.86 1.66 -6.39
CA SER A 159 18.98 0.78 -5.61
C SER A 159 17.90 1.52 -4.81
N ALA A 160 18.09 2.83 -4.59
CA ALA A 160 17.13 3.63 -3.83
C ALA A 160 15.84 3.88 -4.62
N GLN A 161 14.75 3.95 -3.90
CA GLN A 161 13.42 4.26 -4.42
C GLN A 161 13.04 5.71 -4.07
N TRP A 162 12.10 6.26 -4.82
CA TRP A 162 11.49 7.56 -4.55
C TRP A 162 10.22 7.37 -3.71
N THR A 163 10.16 7.96 -2.54
CA THR A 163 8.91 7.93 -1.77
C THR A 163 7.81 8.68 -2.50
N VAL A 164 6.72 8.00 -2.78
CA VAL A 164 5.54 8.57 -3.46
C VAL A 164 4.87 9.59 -2.56
N THR A 165 4.62 10.77 -3.09
CA THR A 165 3.72 11.76 -2.48
C THR A 165 2.30 11.41 -2.92
N GLY A 166 1.58 10.67 -2.06
CA GLY A 166 0.26 10.17 -2.41
C GLY A 166 -0.51 9.61 -1.23
N SER A 167 -1.83 9.60 -1.38
CA SER A 167 -2.78 8.98 -0.44
C SER A 167 -3.85 8.21 -1.22
N GLY A 168 -4.28 7.09 -0.66
CA GLY A 168 -5.45 6.36 -1.12
C GLY A 168 -6.42 6.10 0.02
N ALA A 169 -7.71 6.35 -0.23
CA ALA A 169 -8.79 6.07 0.71
C ALA A 169 -9.79 5.07 0.12
N PHE A 170 -10.29 4.15 0.95
CA PHE A 170 -11.17 3.06 0.53
C PHE A 170 -12.31 2.89 1.51
N ILE A 171 -13.54 2.77 0.99
CA ILE A 171 -14.71 2.39 1.77
C ILE A 171 -14.91 0.89 1.61
N VAL A 172 -14.62 0.15 2.67
CA VAL A 172 -14.81 -1.31 2.74
C VAL A 172 -16.13 -1.58 3.44
N GLY A 173 -17.06 -2.26 2.78
CA GLY A 173 -18.39 -2.44 3.33
C GLY A 173 -19.11 -3.71 2.87
N LYS A 174 -20.38 -3.83 3.26
CA LYS A 174 -21.24 -4.97 2.92
C LYS A 174 -21.97 -4.80 1.59
N ASN A 175 -22.08 -3.56 1.09
CA ASN A 175 -22.86 -3.31 -0.11
C ASN A 175 -22.10 -3.78 -1.34
N ARG A 176 -22.83 -4.45 -2.22
CA ARG A 176 -22.26 -5.00 -3.45
C ARG A 176 -21.68 -3.89 -4.33
N SER A 177 -20.46 -4.07 -4.75
CA SER A 177 -19.78 -3.28 -5.77
C SER A 177 -19.14 -4.22 -6.81
N HIS A 178 -18.38 -3.69 -7.73
CA HIS A 178 -17.69 -4.47 -8.76
C HIS A 178 -16.46 -5.22 -8.26
N VAL A 179 -15.95 -4.90 -7.06
CA VAL A 179 -14.75 -5.50 -6.48
C VAL A 179 -15.05 -6.00 -5.07
N ARG A 180 -14.85 -7.29 -4.84
CA ARG A 180 -14.97 -7.91 -3.52
C ARG A 180 -13.61 -8.37 -2.99
N ILE A 181 -13.47 -8.39 -1.68
CA ILE A 181 -12.33 -8.95 -0.98
C ILE A 181 -12.71 -10.37 -0.53
N THR A 182 -12.15 -11.39 -1.16
CA THR A 182 -12.55 -12.78 -0.89
C THR A 182 -11.69 -13.46 0.16
N GLY A 183 -10.50 -12.92 0.43
CA GLY A 183 -9.63 -13.44 1.45
C GLY A 183 -8.43 -12.54 1.71
N VAL A 184 -7.74 -12.84 2.80
CA VAL A 184 -6.52 -12.16 3.22
C VAL A 184 -5.49 -13.18 3.69
N THR A 185 -4.21 -12.88 3.48
CA THR A 185 -3.07 -13.59 4.06
C THR A 185 -2.30 -12.62 4.95
N VAL A 186 -2.32 -12.87 6.24
CA VAL A 186 -1.60 -12.03 7.22
C VAL A 186 -0.13 -12.42 7.19
N GLY A 187 0.73 -11.49 6.80
CA GLY A 187 2.16 -11.73 6.73
C GLY A 187 2.82 -11.78 8.10
N LYS A 188 3.98 -12.40 8.15
CA LYS A 188 4.88 -12.37 9.30
C LYS A 188 6.10 -11.51 9.02
N ILE A 189 6.79 -11.09 10.06
CA ILE A 189 8.07 -10.39 9.94
C ILE A 189 9.13 -11.39 9.44
N VAL A 190 9.84 -11.02 8.36
CA VAL A 190 10.93 -11.80 7.77
C VAL A 190 12.19 -10.93 7.76
N ASP A 191 13.25 -11.45 8.36
CA ASP A 191 14.53 -10.75 8.48
C ASP A 191 15.68 -11.60 7.92
N TYR A 192 16.31 -11.12 6.85
CA TYR A 192 17.51 -11.74 6.25
C TYR A 192 18.80 -11.06 6.68
N GLY A 193 18.76 -10.20 7.71
CA GLY A 193 19.93 -9.52 8.26
C GLY A 193 20.42 -8.36 7.40
N LEU A 194 19.63 -7.85 6.46
CA LEU A 194 19.99 -6.74 5.59
C LEU A 194 20.03 -5.43 6.38
N LYS A 195 21.05 -4.61 6.07
CA LYS A 195 21.32 -3.35 6.79
C LYS A 195 21.48 -2.14 5.85
N ASP A 196 21.13 -2.27 4.56
CA ASP A 196 21.24 -1.17 3.62
C ASP A 196 19.90 -0.39 3.54
N SER A 197 19.85 0.73 4.23
CA SER A 197 18.68 1.64 4.23
C SER A 197 18.39 2.28 2.87
N GLN A 198 19.34 2.19 1.92
CA GLN A 198 19.17 2.69 0.56
C GLN A 198 18.71 1.60 -0.42
N ASN A 199 18.43 0.39 0.08
CA ASN A 199 17.91 -0.74 -0.71
C ASN A 199 16.73 -1.41 -0.03
N MET A 200 15.64 -0.65 0.13
CA MET A 200 14.43 -1.14 0.80
C MET A 200 13.78 -2.30 0.04
N GLY A 201 13.86 -2.31 -1.30
CA GLY A 201 13.34 -3.41 -2.11
C GLY A 201 13.95 -4.75 -1.72
N ALA A 202 15.28 -4.80 -1.46
CA ALA A 202 15.94 -6.00 -0.98
C ALA A 202 15.46 -6.43 0.41
N CYS A 203 15.20 -5.47 1.31
CA CYS A 203 14.68 -5.76 2.65
C CYS A 203 13.25 -6.31 2.63
N MET A 204 12.42 -5.87 1.68
CA MET A 204 11.01 -6.25 1.56
C MET A 204 10.78 -7.55 0.78
N ALA A 205 11.63 -7.87 -0.20
CA ALA A 205 11.44 -9.02 -1.09
C ALA A 205 11.28 -10.38 -0.36
N PRO A 206 12.01 -10.69 0.73
CA PRO A 206 11.80 -11.93 1.48
C PRO A 206 10.41 -12.06 2.10
N ALA A 207 9.85 -10.96 2.62
CA ALA A 207 8.50 -10.97 3.20
C ALA A 207 7.42 -11.10 2.12
N ALA A 208 7.61 -10.44 0.97
CA ALA A 208 6.74 -10.61 -0.20
C ALA A 208 6.74 -12.07 -0.69
N CYS A 209 7.92 -12.68 -0.82
CA CYS A 209 8.08 -14.09 -1.21
C CYS A 209 7.32 -15.01 -0.24
N ASP A 210 7.53 -14.86 1.06
CA ASP A 210 6.84 -15.65 2.08
C ASP A 210 5.32 -15.51 2.00
N THR A 211 4.81 -14.28 1.90
CA THR A 211 3.36 -14.00 1.87
C THR A 211 2.70 -14.53 0.60
N ILE A 212 3.35 -14.40 -0.57
CA ILE A 212 2.82 -14.90 -1.84
C ILE A 212 2.75 -16.42 -1.83
N ILE A 213 3.82 -17.10 -1.42
CA ILE A 213 3.85 -18.57 -1.32
C ILE A 213 2.80 -19.04 -0.31
N GLN A 214 2.75 -18.43 0.87
CA GLN A 214 1.79 -18.84 1.88
C GLN A 214 0.33 -18.62 1.43
N ASN A 215 0.06 -17.56 0.66
CA ASN A 215 -1.26 -17.36 0.03
C ASN A 215 -1.59 -18.50 -0.94
N GLN A 216 -0.67 -18.86 -1.82
CA GLN A 216 -0.88 -19.94 -2.79
C GLN A 216 -1.12 -21.28 -2.09
N GLU A 217 -0.31 -21.63 -1.09
CA GLU A 217 -0.47 -22.84 -0.29
C GLU A 217 -1.80 -22.86 0.47
N ASP A 218 -2.12 -21.80 1.20
CA ASP A 218 -3.30 -21.74 2.07
C ASP A 218 -4.61 -21.76 1.27
N PHE A 219 -4.65 -21.13 0.08
CA PHE A 219 -5.81 -21.14 -0.79
C PHE A 219 -5.82 -22.30 -1.80
N GLU A 220 -4.79 -23.16 -1.80
CA GLU A 220 -4.62 -24.25 -2.77
C GLU A 220 -4.67 -23.71 -4.21
N ARG A 221 -3.93 -22.61 -4.47
CA ARG A 221 -3.90 -21.90 -5.76
C ARG A 221 -2.47 -21.84 -6.29
N LYS A 222 -2.40 -21.71 -7.61
CA LYS A 222 -1.15 -21.45 -8.33
C LYS A 222 -1.15 -20.02 -8.88
N GLU A 223 -0.02 -19.60 -9.48
CA GLU A 223 0.09 -18.29 -10.13
C GLU A 223 -0.95 -18.10 -11.24
N GLU A 224 -1.27 -19.16 -12.00
CA GLU A 224 -2.25 -19.13 -13.09
C GLU A 224 -3.69 -18.87 -12.64
N ASP A 225 -4.00 -19.06 -11.35
CA ASP A 225 -5.30 -18.74 -10.76
C ASP A 225 -5.48 -17.23 -10.51
N TYR A 226 -4.42 -16.46 -10.70
CA TYR A 226 -4.42 -14.99 -10.60
C TYR A 226 -4.14 -14.36 -11.96
N ASP A 227 -4.91 -13.34 -12.34
CA ASP A 227 -4.59 -12.52 -13.51
C ASP A 227 -3.35 -11.67 -13.23
N ARG A 228 -3.22 -11.21 -11.99
CA ARG A 228 -2.04 -10.48 -11.51
C ARG A 228 -1.72 -10.80 -10.04
N ILE A 229 -0.42 -10.82 -9.74
CA ILE A 229 0.14 -10.81 -8.39
C ILE A 229 0.91 -9.50 -8.28
N ILE A 230 0.42 -8.56 -7.44
CA ILE A 230 0.86 -7.17 -7.46
C ILE A 230 1.50 -6.81 -6.12
N THR A 231 2.80 -6.49 -6.15
CA THR A 231 3.51 -5.98 -4.97
C THR A 231 3.38 -4.46 -4.85
N GLY A 232 3.50 -3.96 -3.61
CA GLY A 232 3.29 -2.54 -3.33
C GLY A 232 4.40 -1.63 -3.83
N ASP A 233 5.64 -1.98 -3.54
CA ASP A 233 6.77 -1.07 -3.77
C ASP A 233 8.14 -1.77 -3.69
N LEU A 234 8.26 -2.96 -4.24
CA LEU A 234 9.55 -3.64 -4.36
C LEU A 234 10.51 -2.90 -5.31
N GLY A 235 9.94 -2.28 -6.33
CA GLY A 235 10.70 -1.64 -7.40
C GLY A 235 11.53 -2.65 -8.20
N TYR A 236 12.37 -2.14 -9.11
CA TYR A 236 13.14 -2.98 -10.03
C TYR A 236 14.12 -3.92 -9.32
N VAL A 237 14.79 -3.45 -8.27
CA VAL A 237 15.76 -4.24 -7.52
C VAL A 237 15.06 -5.31 -6.69
N GLY A 238 14.05 -4.92 -5.92
CA GLY A 238 13.31 -5.86 -5.08
C GLY A 238 12.54 -6.90 -5.90
N GLN A 239 11.98 -6.53 -7.06
CA GLN A 239 11.36 -7.48 -7.99
C GLN A 239 12.33 -8.56 -8.46
N SER A 240 13.56 -8.16 -8.87
CA SER A 240 14.57 -9.14 -9.31
C SER A 240 14.91 -10.13 -8.20
N ILE A 241 15.09 -9.62 -6.98
CA ILE A 241 15.35 -10.47 -5.81
C ILE A 241 14.15 -11.38 -5.49
N LEU A 242 12.92 -10.84 -5.57
CA LEU A 242 11.72 -11.65 -5.39
C LEU A 242 11.68 -12.85 -6.35
N PHE A 243 11.96 -12.62 -7.64
CA PHE A 243 11.96 -13.70 -8.64
C PHE A 243 13.03 -14.77 -8.35
N ASP A 244 14.21 -14.37 -7.88
CA ASP A 244 15.26 -15.30 -7.50
C ASP A 244 14.84 -16.13 -6.27
N LEU A 245 14.29 -15.49 -5.23
CA LEU A 245 13.80 -16.19 -4.03
C LEU A 245 12.63 -17.14 -4.33
N MET A 246 11.71 -16.76 -5.21
CA MET A 246 10.60 -17.60 -5.63
C MET A 246 11.11 -18.83 -6.38
N ARG A 247 12.04 -18.64 -7.31
CA ARG A 247 12.65 -19.74 -8.09
C ARG A 247 13.41 -20.73 -7.20
N GLU A 248 14.13 -20.27 -6.18
CA GLU A 248 14.79 -21.14 -5.21
C GLU A 248 13.82 -22.06 -4.45
N LYS A 249 12.57 -21.65 -4.37
CA LYS A 249 11.47 -22.39 -3.73
C LYS A 249 10.56 -23.12 -4.74
N GLU A 250 10.98 -23.19 -5.99
CA GLU A 250 10.26 -23.86 -7.10
C GLU A 250 8.92 -23.18 -7.46
N TYR A 251 8.79 -21.86 -7.20
CA TYR A 251 7.67 -21.01 -7.64
C TYR A 251 8.10 -20.07 -8.75
N ASP A 252 7.20 -19.79 -9.70
CA ASP A 252 7.40 -18.75 -10.72
C ASP A 252 6.13 -17.89 -10.82
N ILE A 253 6.30 -16.57 -10.67
CA ILE A 253 5.21 -15.61 -10.79
C ILE A 253 5.49 -14.55 -11.87
N LYS A 254 6.59 -14.67 -12.60
CA LYS A 254 7.12 -13.62 -13.48
C LYS A 254 6.10 -13.12 -14.51
N GLU A 255 5.35 -14.02 -15.12
CA GLU A 255 4.34 -13.70 -16.13
C GLU A 255 3.13 -12.94 -15.56
N ARG A 256 2.85 -13.10 -14.26
CA ARG A 256 1.69 -12.52 -13.56
C ARG A 256 2.07 -11.33 -12.67
N HIS A 257 3.36 -11.14 -12.44
CA HIS A 257 3.81 -10.12 -11.50
C HIS A 257 3.73 -8.70 -12.07
N MET A 258 3.32 -7.79 -11.20
CA MET A 258 3.35 -6.34 -11.38
C MET A 258 3.78 -5.69 -10.06
N ASP A 259 4.38 -4.51 -10.12
CA ASP A 259 4.76 -3.74 -8.94
C ASP A 259 4.25 -2.29 -9.05
N CYS A 260 3.60 -1.79 -7.99
CA CYS A 260 3.04 -0.44 -8.01
C CYS A 260 4.13 0.63 -8.13
N GLY A 261 5.28 0.43 -7.47
CA GLY A 261 6.41 1.36 -7.53
C GLY A 261 7.04 1.46 -8.93
N MET A 262 6.96 0.39 -9.72
CA MET A 262 7.38 0.39 -11.12
C MET A 262 6.33 0.98 -12.06
N THR A 263 5.07 0.98 -11.64
CA THR A 263 3.92 1.40 -12.47
C THR A 263 3.63 2.89 -12.35
N ILE A 264 3.84 3.47 -11.16
CA ILE A 264 3.45 4.86 -10.86
C ILE A 264 4.36 5.89 -11.53
N PHE A 265 5.62 5.56 -11.78
CA PHE A 265 6.61 6.44 -12.40
C PHE A 265 7.13 5.90 -13.73
N ASP A 266 7.49 6.82 -14.63
CA ASP A 266 8.22 6.51 -15.86
C ASP A 266 9.73 6.58 -15.56
N GLN A 267 10.38 5.42 -15.42
CA GLN A 267 11.81 5.32 -15.13
C GLN A 267 12.70 6.03 -16.16
N SER A 268 12.25 6.14 -17.41
CA SER A 268 13.04 6.76 -18.48
C SER A 268 13.02 8.29 -18.45
N ARG A 269 12.01 8.88 -17.79
CA ARG A 269 11.74 10.32 -17.78
C ARG A 269 11.81 10.96 -16.41
N GLN A 270 11.58 10.15 -15.36
CA GLN A 270 11.53 10.63 -13.99
C GLN A 270 12.67 10.00 -13.18
N ASP A 271 13.43 10.82 -12.47
CA ASP A 271 14.57 10.40 -11.66
C ASP A 271 14.09 9.69 -10.38
N THR A 272 13.69 8.42 -10.51
CA THR A 272 13.18 7.59 -9.41
C THR A 272 14.01 6.34 -9.13
N HIS A 273 15.11 6.13 -9.89
CA HIS A 273 16.05 5.01 -9.78
C HIS A 273 15.34 3.63 -9.75
N ALA A 274 15.20 3.01 -8.55
CA ALA A 274 14.57 1.69 -8.43
C ALA A 274 13.04 1.73 -8.46
N GLY A 275 12.41 2.90 -8.66
CA GLY A 275 10.95 3.05 -8.73
C GLY A 275 10.36 3.80 -7.53
N GLY A 276 9.05 3.75 -7.38
CA GLY A 276 8.32 4.35 -6.27
C GLY A 276 8.33 3.50 -5.02
N SER A 277 8.12 4.13 -3.85
CA SER A 277 7.99 3.46 -2.55
C SER A 277 6.99 4.20 -1.66
N GLY A 278 6.57 3.53 -0.58
CA GLY A 278 5.70 4.10 0.45
C GLY A 278 4.28 3.54 0.45
N CYS A 279 3.60 3.65 1.57
CA CYS A 279 2.21 3.16 1.68
C CYS A 279 1.23 3.96 0.80
N GLY A 280 1.56 5.23 0.48
CA GLY A 280 0.84 6.00 -0.53
C GLY A 280 1.02 5.45 -1.95
N CYS A 281 2.17 4.85 -2.27
CA CYS A 281 2.43 4.23 -3.58
C CYS A 281 1.43 3.11 -3.87
N ALA A 282 1.35 2.12 -2.99
CA ALA A 282 0.45 0.99 -3.11
C ALA A 282 -1.03 1.45 -3.11
N ALA A 283 -1.40 2.36 -2.20
CA ALA A 283 -2.77 2.84 -2.07
C ALA A 283 -3.25 3.66 -3.28
N ALA A 284 -2.46 4.64 -3.73
CA ALA A 284 -2.83 5.45 -4.89
C ALA A 284 -2.93 4.60 -6.18
N THR A 285 -1.98 3.67 -6.39
CA THR A 285 -2.01 2.77 -7.55
C THR A 285 -3.18 1.79 -7.48
N LEU A 286 -3.53 1.29 -6.27
CA LEU A 286 -4.71 0.44 -6.09
C LEU A 286 -5.97 1.17 -6.53
N SER A 287 -6.20 2.40 -6.05
CA SER A 287 -7.38 3.20 -6.38
C SER A 287 -7.44 3.60 -7.85
N ALA A 288 -6.34 4.13 -8.40
CA ALA A 288 -6.33 4.73 -9.73
C ALA A 288 -6.23 3.72 -10.89
N TYR A 289 -5.70 2.52 -10.65
CA TYR A 289 -5.43 1.56 -11.70
C TYR A 289 -5.95 0.15 -11.43
N ILE A 290 -5.62 -0.43 -10.29
CA ILE A 290 -5.91 -1.85 -10.03
C ILE A 290 -7.41 -2.08 -9.87
N LEU A 291 -8.10 -1.27 -9.04
CA LEU A 291 -9.54 -1.39 -8.84
C LEU A 291 -10.36 -1.14 -10.12
N PRO A 292 -10.06 -0.13 -10.95
CA PRO A 292 -10.70 0.04 -12.26
C PRO A 292 -10.51 -1.16 -13.20
N ALA A 293 -9.33 -1.76 -13.26
CA ALA A 293 -9.08 -2.94 -14.09
C ALA A 293 -9.86 -4.17 -13.61
N ILE A 294 -10.01 -4.34 -12.29
CA ILE A 294 -10.87 -5.41 -11.75
C ILE A 294 -12.34 -5.06 -11.99
N ALA A 295 -12.78 -3.83 -11.74
CA ALA A 295 -14.17 -3.41 -11.88
C ALA A 295 -14.68 -3.53 -13.33
N SER A 296 -13.81 -3.30 -14.32
CA SER A 296 -14.14 -3.51 -15.74
C SER A 296 -14.19 -4.97 -16.18
N GLY A 297 -13.71 -5.89 -15.33
CA GLY A 297 -13.58 -7.32 -15.66
C GLY A 297 -12.35 -7.66 -16.50
N GLU A 298 -11.43 -6.70 -16.75
CA GLU A 298 -10.13 -6.97 -17.37
C GLU A 298 -9.34 -7.98 -16.55
N TRP A 299 -9.34 -7.81 -15.22
CA TRP A 299 -8.80 -8.77 -14.27
C TRP A 299 -9.92 -9.35 -13.40
N LYS A 300 -9.99 -10.64 -13.31
CA LYS A 300 -10.99 -11.36 -12.52
C LYS A 300 -10.54 -11.64 -11.10
N ARG A 301 -9.25 -11.93 -10.91
CA ARG A 301 -8.66 -12.19 -9.60
C ARG A 301 -7.26 -11.63 -9.53
N VAL A 302 -7.02 -10.84 -8.50
CA VAL A 302 -5.73 -10.22 -8.20
C VAL A 302 -5.32 -10.57 -6.77
N LEU A 303 -4.05 -10.94 -6.58
CA LEU A 303 -3.41 -10.95 -5.27
C LEU A 303 -2.63 -9.65 -5.11
N PHE A 304 -3.12 -8.75 -4.27
CA PHE A 304 -2.48 -7.49 -3.95
C PHE A 304 -1.66 -7.63 -2.67
N VAL A 305 -0.36 -7.35 -2.74
CA VAL A 305 0.63 -7.63 -1.68
C VAL A 305 1.45 -6.37 -1.39
N PRO A 306 0.91 -5.38 -0.67
CA PRO A 306 1.71 -4.27 -0.17
C PRO A 306 2.84 -4.77 0.71
N THR A 307 4.02 -4.19 0.49
CA THR A 307 5.30 -4.57 1.11
C THR A 307 5.80 -3.45 2.01
N GLY A 308 6.55 -3.78 3.05
CA GLY A 308 7.07 -2.80 4.00
C GLY A 308 8.42 -3.20 4.58
N ALA A 309 9.32 -2.22 4.70
CA ALA A 309 10.59 -2.33 5.39
C ALA A 309 10.46 -1.67 6.78
N LEU A 310 10.56 -2.47 7.84
CA LEU A 310 10.37 -2.01 9.21
C LEU A 310 11.68 -1.38 9.75
N MET A 311 12.04 -0.24 9.16
CA MET A 311 13.24 0.50 9.55
C MET A 311 12.93 1.45 10.71
N SER A 312 13.71 1.35 11.77
CA SER A 312 13.84 2.35 12.82
C SER A 312 15.22 3.01 12.69
N THR A 313 15.26 4.33 12.51
CA THR A 313 16.53 5.07 12.42
C THR A 313 17.38 4.93 13.67
N VAL A 314 16.76 4.79 14.84
CA VAL A 314 17.46 4.54 16.11
C VAL A 314 18.14 3.18 16.08
N SER A 315 17.38 2.10 15.87
CA SER A 315 17.90 0.74 15.84
C SER A 315 18.89 0.51 14.70
N TYR A 316 18.64 1.09 13.52
CA TYR A 316 19.53 1.03 12.37
C TYR A 316 20.91 1.66 12.69
N ASN A 317 20.93 2.84 13.31
CA ASN A 317 22.16 3.51 13.73
C ASN A 317 22.93 2.71 14.79
N GLU A 318 22.27 1.83 15.54
CA GLU A 318 22.86 0.88 16.48
C GLU A 318 23.30 -0.42 15.79
N GLY A 319 23.13 -0.55 14.48
CA GLY A 319 23.57 -1.68 13.68
C GLY A 319 22.56 -2.81 13.54
N ALA A 320 21.28 -2.59 13.89
CA ALA A 320 20.22 -3.55 13.65
C ALA A 320 19.94 -3.73 12.15
N SER A 321 19.43 -4.90 11.79
CA SER A 321 18.90 -5.19 10.45
C SER A 321 17.53 -4.51 10.21
N ILE A 322 17.11 -4.52 8.95
CA ILE A 322 15.83 -3.98 8.50
C ILE A 322 14.93 -5.16 8.09
N PRO A 323 14.04 -5.65 8.97
CA PRO A 323 13.12 -6.72 8.60
C PRO A 323 12.03 -6.23 7.64
N GLY A 324 11.50 -7.16 6.83
CA GLY A 324 10.36 -6.93 5.95
C GLY A 324 9.06 -7.49 6.49
N ILE A 325 7.94 -6.94 6.02
CA ILE A 325 6.59 -7.45 6.23
C ILE A 325 5.75 -7.24 4.96
N ALA A 326 4.78 -8.12 4.70
CA ALA A 326 3.85 -7.96 3.60
C ALA A 326 2.51 -8.64 3.95
N HIS A 327 1.39 -8.07 3.47
CA HIS A 327 0.06 -8.64 3.67
C HIS A 327 -0.61 -8.85 2.32
N GLY A 328 -1.21 -10.02 2.11
CA GLY A 328 -1.90 -10.38 0.87
C GLY A 328 -3.41 -10.13 0.96
N ILE A 329 -3.96 -9.44 -0.02
CA ILE A 329 -5.40 -9.18 -0.18
C ILE A 329 -5.86 -9.80 -1.50
N VAL A 330 -6.82 -10.72 -1.44
CA VAL A 330 -7.40 -11.33 -2.64
C VAL A 330 -8.60 -10.50 -3.09
N LEU A 331 -8.45 -9.82 -4.22
CA LEU A 331 -9.46 -8.99 -4.86
C LEU A 331 -10.06 -9.73 -6.05
N GLU A 332 -11.39 -9.74 -6.15
CA GLU A 332 -12.09 -10.41 -7.26
C GLU A 332 -13.17 -9.52 -7.86
N HIS A 333 -13.31 -9.63 -9.19
CA HIS A 333 -14.44 -9.05 -9.93
C HIS A 333 -15.76 -9.73 -9.56
N CYS A 334 -16.90 -8.97 -9.57
CA CYS A 334 -18.25 -9.50 -9.30
C CYS A 334 -19.30 -9.01 -10.29
#